data_c75e5dbd7071a29544d745305b785388
#
_entry.id   c75e5dbd7071a29544d745305b785388
#
_cell.length_a   1.000
_cell.length_b   1.000
_cell.length_c   1.000
_cell.angle_alpha   90.00
_cell.angle_beta   90.00
_cell.angle_gamma   90.00
#
_symmetry.space_group_name_H-M   'P 1'
#
loop_
_entity.id
_entity.type
_entity.pdbx_description
1 polymer ?
#
loop_
_entity_poly.entity_id
_entity_poly.type
_entity_poly.pdbx_seq_one_letter_code
_entity_poly.pdbx_strand_id
1 'polypeptide(L)'
;MDRSSLVFLAQLAEQAERFDDMAEHMTTVATDFDEQLSIEERNLLAIALKNKLGEIRTASRALAWMEEKGKVTSVDRQKQLTAYKTKLDADMTKLCNNVLTLIDTHVLPKCLSANAEQTVFFAQMKGDYYRYLTEVQREADPARTRNAELAVECYTKAFALACEQLPTTHPLRLGLVLNFSVCLHETMHSPERACRLAKEAFDDAIDNLEALGDQDYQNSTFILQLLRDNLVLWTTSEDVEA
;
A
#
# COMPACT_ATOMS: atom_id res chain seq x y z
N MET A 1 26.72 8.75 -10.16
CA MET A 1 26.65 9.30 -8.76
C MET A 1 26.79 8.13 -7.83
N ASP A 2 27.43 8.28 -6.68
CA ASP A 2 27.52 7.18 -5.71
C ASP A 2 26.19 7.02 -4.94
N ARG A 3 26.03 5.84 -4.29
CA ARG A 3 24.79 5.48 -3.57
C ARG A 3 24.46 6.46 -2.45
N SER A 4 25.47 6.87 -1.66
CA SER A 4 25.24 7.76 -0.52
C SER A 4 24.79 9.15 -0.95
N SER A 5 25.30 9.67 -2.07
CA SER A 5 24.84 10.93 -2.67
C SER A 5 23.39 10.85 -3.15
N LEU A 6 22.98 9.73 -3.76
CA LEU A 6 21.59 9.54 -4.19
C LEU A 6 20.62 9.47 -2.99
N VAL A 7 21.00 8.73 -1.93
CA VAL A 7 20.20 8.66 -0.70
C VAL A 7 20.06 10.05 -0.07
N PHE A 8 21.16 10.82 0.02
CA PHE A 8 21.10 12.17 0.54
C PHE A 8 20.20 13.11 -0.30
N LEU A 9 20.28 13.01 -1.63
CA LEU A 9 19.36 13.76 -2.51
C LEU A 9 17.90 13.37 -2.33
N ALA A 10 17.62 12.07 -2.10
CA ALA A 10 16.28 11.60 -1.79
C ALA A 10 15.76 12.18 -0.45
N GLN A 11 16.61 12.26 0.58
CA GLN A 11 16.27 12.91 1.86
C GLN A 11 15.99 14.42 1.68
N LEU A 12 16.79 15.13 0.86
CA LEU A 12 16.52 16.52 0.54
C LEU A 12 15.19 16.68 -0.22
N ALA A 13 14.92 15.80 -1.16
CA ALA A 13 13.67 15.81 -1.91
C ALA A 13 12.45 15.51 -1.01
N GLU A 14 12.59 14.63 -0.01
CA GLU A 14 11.59 14.39 1.03
C GLU A 14 11.26 15.66 1.81
N GLN A 15 12.29 16.36 2.32
CA GLN A 15 12.11 17.60 3.06
C GLN A 15 11.49 18.73 2.22
N ALA A 16 11.71 18.69 0.91
CA ALA A 16 11.13 19.62 -0.06
C ALA A 16 9.76 19.18 -0.61
N GLU A 17 9.21 18.04 -0.14
CA GLU A 17 7.98 17.42 -0.66
C GLU A 17 8.02 17.16 -2.19
N ARG A 18 9.22 16.95 -2.75
CA ARG A 18 9.43 16.65 -4.17
C ARG A 18 9.49 15.15 -4.42
N PHE A 19 8.35 14.51 -4.30
CA PHE A 19 8.26 13.05 -4.32
C PHE A 19 8.61 12.42 -5.68
N ASP A 20 8.53 13.16 -6.78
CA ASP A 20 9.02 12.71 -8.09
C ASP A 20 10.54 12.55 -8.11
N ASP A 21 11.28 13.58 -7.64
CA ASP A 21 12.73 13.55 -7.56
C ASP A 21 13.20 12.47 -6.56
N MET A 22 12.52 12.37 -5.42
CA MET A 22 12.76 11.35 -4.40
C MET A 22 12.62 9.94 -4.98
N ALA A 23 11.53 9.68 -5.74
CA ALA A 23 11.30 8.39 -6.36
C ALA A 23 12.34 8.07 -7.44
N GLU A 24 12.79 9.04 -8.22
CA GLU A 24 13.84 8.88 -9.23
C GLU A 24 15.15 8.45 -8.57
N HIS A 25 15.60 9.18 -7.54
CA HIS A 25 16.82 8.86 -6.83
C HIS A 25 16.78 7.49 -6.17
N MET A 26 15.68 7.15 -5.47
CA MET A 26 15.56 5.87 -4.79
C MET A 26 15.35 4.70 -5.76
N THR A 27 14.73 4.92 -6.92
CA THR A 27 14.66 3.91 -7.98
C THR A 27 16.06 3.63 -8.52
N THR A 28 16.88 4.67 -8.76
CA THR A 28 18.27 4.51 -9.17
C THR A 28 19.09 3.73 -8.13
N VAL A 29 18.89 4.00 -6.83
CA VAL A 29 19.53 3.21 -5.77
C VAL A 29 19.12 1.73 -5.85
N ALA A 30 17.84 1.45 -6.07
CA ALA A 30 17.35 0.09 -6.15
C ALA A 30 17.79 -0.66 -7.42
N THR A 31 18.02 0.04 -8.55
CA THR A 31 18.35 -0.58 -9.85
C THR A 31 19.85 -0.73 -10.08
N ASP A 32 20.62 0.30 -9.78
CA ASP A 32 22.00 0.42 -10.23
C ASP A 32 23.04 -0.13 -9.24
N PHE A 33 22.62 -0.47 -8.02
CA PHE A 33 23.48 -1.03 -6.99
C PHE A 33 23.06 -2.45 -6.62
N ASP A 34 24.00 -3.36 -6.51
CA ASP A 34 23.74 -4.80 -6.27
C ASP A 34 23.37 -5.11 -4.81
N GLU A 35 23.74 -4.23 -3.87
CA GLU A 35 23.46 -4.44 -2.47
C GLU A 35 21.98 -4.27 -2.15
N GLN A 36 21.52 -5.05 -1.19
CA GLN A 36 20.19 -4.93 -0.60
C GLN A 36 19.97 -3.51 -0.05
N LEU A 37 18.74 -3.01 -0.15
CA LEU A 37 18.36 -1.73 0.46
C LEU A 37 18.47 -1.81 1.99
N SER A 38 18.98 -0.77 2.63
CA SER A 38 18.89 -0.61 4.08
C SER A 38 17.44 -0.36 4.50
N ILE A 39 17.15 -0.41 5.80
CA ILE A 39 15.83 -0.08 6.33
C ILE A 39 15.45 1.37 5.98
N GLU A 40 16.39 2.29 6.08
CA GLU A 40 16.18 3.70 5.73
C GLU A 40 15.90 3.87 4.23
N GLU A 41 16.71 3.28 3.36
CA GLU A 41 16.52 3.33 1.90
C GLU A 41 15.20 2.71 1.46
N ARG A 42 14.82 1.58 2.08
CA ARG A 42 13.52 0.93 1.88
C ARG A 42 12.37 1.88 2.22
N ASN A 43 12.46 2.57 3.34
CA ASN A 43 11.44 3.49 3.80
C ASN A 43 11.35 4.72 2.88
N LEU A 44 12.49 5.31 2.48
CA LEU A 44 12.53 6.42 1.53
C LEU A 44 11.88 6.05 0.19
N LEU A 45 12.20 4.88 -0.35
CA LEU A 45 11.58 4.37 -1.59
C LEU A 45 10.06 4.23 -1.43
N ALA A 46 9.60 3.63 -0.34
CA ALA A 46 8.18 3.43 -0.09
C ALA A 46 7.42 4.75 0.10
N ILE A 47 7.99 5.71 0.84
CA ILE A 47 7.42 7.04 1.05
C ILE A 47 7.28 7.77 -0.29
N ALA A 48 8.32 7.79 -1.10
CA ALA A 48 8.31 8.44 -2.40
C ALA A 48 7.21 7.89 -3.31
N LEU A 49 7.17 6.57 -3.48
CA LEU A 49 6.21 5.90 -4.36
C LEU A 49 4.77 6.01 -3.85
N LYS A 50 4.57 5.95 -2.51
CA LYS A 50 3.26 6.14 -1.88
C LYS A 50 2.72 7.57 -2.08
N ASN A 51 3.56 8.59 -1.94
CA ASN A 51 3.15 9.97 -2.14
C ASN A 51 2.82 10.26 -3.61
N LYS A 52 3.65 9.81 -4.56
CA LYS A 52 3.32 9.90 -6.01
C LYS A 52 1.96 9.29 -6.34
N LEU A 53 1.69 8.10 -5.81
CA LEU A 53 0.39 7.46 -6.00
C LEU A 53 -0.73 8.25 -5.33
N GLY A 54 -0.48 8.78 -4.14
CA GLY A 54 -1.40 9.60 -3.36
C GLY A 54 -1.87 10.85 -4.10
N GLU A 55 -0.99 11.52 -4.84
CA GLU A 55 -1.32 12.67 -5.68
C GLU A 55 -2.32 12.28 -6.78
N ILE A 56 -2.07 11.19 -7.50
CA ILE A 56 -2.96 10.69 -8.57
C ILE A 56 -4.32 10.32 -7.97
N ARG A 57 -4.34 9.58 -6.85
CA ARG A 57 -5.59 9.17 -6.17
C ARG A 57 -6.38 10.37 -5.65
N THR A 58 -5.71 11.40 -5.16
CA THR A 58 -6.35 12.64 -4.71
C THR A 58 -6.99 13.39 -5.89
N ALA A 59 -6.28 13.48 -7.01
CA ALA A 59 -6.81 14.07 -8.24
C ALA A 59 -8.03 13.29 -8.75
N SER A 60 -7.97 11.96 -8.81
CA SER A 60 -9.08 11.10 -9.24
C SER A 60 -10.32 11.27 -8.37
N ARG A 61 -10.15 11.32 -7.04
CA ARG A 61 -11.27 11.55 -6.10
C ARG A 61 -11.89 12.95 -6.27
N ALA A 62 -11.08 13.97 -6.50
CA ALA A 62 -11.56 15.32 -6.74
C ALA A 62 -12.43 15.40 -8.01
N LEU A 63 -12.02 14.71 -9.09
CA LEU A 63 -12.81 14.65 -10.33
C LEU A 63 -14.10 13.84 -10.17
N ALA A 64 -14.07 12.72 -9.46
CA ALA A 64 -15.24 11.93 -9.15
C ALA A 64 -16.26 12.73 -8.34
N TRP A 65 -15.82 13.49 -7.34
CA TRP A 65 -16.68 14.39 -6.58
C TRP A 65 -17.31 15.50 -7.43
N MET A 66 -16.54 16.10 -8.38
CA MET A 66 -17.11 17.11 -9.31
C MET A 66 -18.20 16.53 -10.19
N GLU A 67 -18.06 15.30 -10.64
CA GLU A 67 -19.05 14.57 -11.45
C GLU A 67 -20.30 14.27 -10.63
N GLU A 68 -20.15 13.70 -9.44
CA GLU A 68 -21.24 13.36 -8.52
C GLU A 68 -22.08 14.58 -8.13
N LYS A 69 -21.44 15.73 -7.86
CA LYS A 69 -22.14 16.98 -7.50
C LYS A 69 -22.75 17.71 -8.70
N GLY A 70 -22.73 17.12 -9.90
CA GLY A 70 -23.31 17.72 -11.09
C GLY A 70 -22.68 19.06 -11.50
N LYS A 71 -21.43 19.30 -11.11
CA LYS A 71 -20.71 20.54 -11.44
C LYS A 71 -20.37 20.69 -12.93
N VAL A 72 -20.49 19.60 -13.68
CA VAL A 72 -20.21 19.55 -15.11
C VAL A 72 -21.52 19.26 -15.85
N THR A 73 -22.15 20.30 -16.39
CA THR A 73 -23.50 20.21 -17.00
C THR A 73 -23.48 20.13 -18.53
N SER A 74 -22.40 20.59 -19.17
CA SER A 74 -22.29 20.60 -20.64
C SER A 74 -21.72 19.25 -21.13
N VAL A 75 -22.30 18.74 -22.22
CA VAL A 75 -21.84 17.48 -22.87
C VAL A 75 -20.38 17.52 -23.25
N ASP A 76 -19.89 18.64 -23.78
CA ASP A 76 -18.49 18.76 -24.17
C ASP A 76 -17.53 18.78 -22.95
N ARG A 77 -17.95 19.47 -21.87
CA ARG A 77 -17.18 19.43 -20.61
C ARG A 77 -17.19 18.04 -19.97
N GLN A 78 -18.28 17.30 -20.08
CA GLN A 78 -18.36 15.91 -19.61
C GLN A 78 -17.39 15.01 -20.39
N LYS A 79 -17.29 15.16 -21.71
CA LYS A 79 -16.28 14.44 -22.51
C LYS A 79 -14.85 14.76 -22.08
N GLN A 80 -14.57 16.06 -21.81
CA GLN A 80 -13.25 16.49 -21.35
C GLN A 80 -12.93 15.90 -19.97
N LEU A 81 -13.90 15.90 -19.03
CA LEU A 81 -13.75 15.28 -17.72
C LEU A 81 -13.43 13.78 -17.84
N THR A 82 -14.20 13.05 -18.64
CA THR A 82 -13.99 11.63 -18.89
C THR A 82 -12.59 11.35 -19.48
N ALA A 83 -12.17 12.13 -20.47
CA ALA A 83 -10.84 12.00 -21.06
C ALA A 83 -9.72 12.26 -20.04
N TYR A 84 -9.92 13.24 -19.15
CA TYR A 84 -8.92 13.54 -18.11
C TYR A 84 -8.88 12.45 -17.04
N LYS A 85 -10.02 11.89 -16.61
CA LYS A 85 -10.08 10.72 -15.72
C LYS A 85 -9.35 9.53 -16.33
N THR A 86 -9.61 9.21 -17.61
CA THR A 86 -8.91 8.13 -18.33
C THR A 86 -7.39 8.32 -18.34
N LYS A 87 -6.91 9.58 -18.45
CA LYS A 87 -5.48 9.88 -18.35
C LYS A 87 -4.93 9.55 -16.96
N LEU A 88 -5.62 9.97 -15.88
CA LEU A 88 -5.21 9.66 -14.51
C LEU A 88 -5.18 8.15 -14.24
N ASP A 89 -6.17 7.42 -14.75
CA ASP A 89 -6.22 5.96 -14.64
C ASP A 89 -5.03 5.29 -15.35
N ALA A 90 -4.65 5.81 -16.53
CA ALA A 90 -3.47 5.35 -17.25
C ALA A 90 -2.16 5.68 -16.51
N ASP A 91 -2.03 6.88 -15.93
CA ASP A 91 -0.87 7.30 -15.14
C ASP A 91 -0.74 6.43 -13.89
N MET A 92 -1.84 6.14 -13.19
CA MET A 92 -1.88 5.25 -12.03
C MET A 92 -1.49 3.82 -12.41
N THR A 93 -2.05 3.28 -13.49
CA THR A 93 -1.72 1.96 -14.00
C THR A 93 -0.23 1.85 -14.34
N LYS A 94 0.32 2.84 -15.01
CA LYS A 94 1.74 2.90 -15.36
C LYS A 94 2.62 2.91 -14.11
N LEU A 95 2.29 3.76 -13.13
CA LEU A 95 3.05 3.84 -11.88
C LEU A 95 3.02 2.49 -11.15
N CYS A 96 1.85 1.88 -10.96
CA CYS A 96 1.71 0.60 -10.28
C CYS A 96 2.53 -0.50 -10.97
N ASN A 97 2.44 -0.62 -12.29
CA ASN A 97 3.20 -1.62 -13.05
C ASN A 97 4.71 -1.40 -12.95
N ASN A 98 5.17 -0.15 -12.98
CA ASN A 98 6.59 0.17 -12.81
C ASN A 98 7.09 -0.25 -11.42
N VAL A 99 6.30 0.00 -10.38
CA VAL A 99 6.65 -0.40 -9.00
C VAL A 99 6.68 -1.92 -8.85
N LEU A 100 5.69 -2.62 -9.38
CA LEU A 100 5.66 -4.09 -9.37
C LEU A 100 6.88 -4.68 -10.08
N THR A 101 7.22 -4.15 -11.25
CA THR A 101 8.41 -4.55 -12.00
C THR A 101 9.69 -4.27 -11.21
N LEU A 102 9.83 -3.07 -10.62
CA LEU A 102 10.98 -2.70 -9.80
C LEU A 102 11.19 -3.69 -8.65
N ILE A 103 10.10 -4.02 -7.93
CA ILE A 103 10.17 -4.93 -6.80
C ILE A 103 10.58 -6.33 -7.26
N ASP A 104 9.99 -6.84 -8.34
CA ASP A 104 10.24 -8.21 -8.82
C ASP A 104 11.62 -8.39 -9.45
N THR A 105 12.10 -7.38 -10.17
CA THR A 105 13.35 -7.53 -10.95
C THR A 105 14.59 -7.02 -10.21
N HIS A 106 14.45 -6.05 -9.31
CA HIS A 106 15.60 -5.38 -8.70
C HIS A 106 15.65 -5.46 -7.18
N VAL A 107 14.51 -5.57 -6.50
CA VAL A 107 14.47 -5.50 -5.04
C VAL A 107 14.43 -6.89 -4.40
N LEU A 108 13.39 -7.69 -4.70
CA LEU A 108 13.22 -9.02 -4.10
C LEU A 108 14.39 -9.98 -4.38
N PRO A 109 15.00 -10.00 -5.59
CA PRO A 109 16.15 -10.86 -5.83
C PRO A 109 17.39 -10.55 -4.97
N LYS A 110 17.48 -9.32 -4.44
CA LYS A 110 18.56 -8.88 -3.57
C LYS A 110 18.24 -9.08 -2.08
N CYS A 111 16.98 -9.39 -1.73
CA CYS A 111 16.60 -9.66 -0.35
C CYS A 111 17.27 -10.97 0.10
N LEU A 112 18.10 -10.88 1.14
CA LEU A 112 18.75 -12.05 1.72
C LEU A 112 17.70 -12.90 2.44
N SER A 113 17.82 -14.22 2.33
CA SER A 113 16.91 -15.17 3.00
C SER A 113 16.89 -15.01 4.53
N ALA A 114 17.93 -14.43 5.11
CA ALA A 114 18.01 -14.10 6.54
C ALA A 114 17.25 -12.83 6.94
N ASN A 115 16.78 -12.03 5.97
CA ASN A 115 16.04 -10.78 6.24
C ASN A 115 14.55 -10.95 5.88
N ALA A 116 13.84 -11.71 6.72
CA ALA A 116 12.41 -11.94 6.55
C ALA A 116 11.59 -10.64 6.58
N GLU A 117 11.96 -9.67 7.44
CA GLU A 117 11.27 -8.38 7.55
C GLU A 117 11.23 -7.63 6.22
N GLN A 118 12.36 -7.61 5.50
CA GLN A 118 12.42 -6.94 4.21
C GLN A 118 11.59 -7.67 3.14
N THR A 119 11.60 -8.99 3.15
CA THR A 119 10.78 -9.79 2.25
C THR A 119 9.29 -9.57 2.52
N VAL A 120 8.87 -9.56 3.80
CA VAL A 120 7.49 -9.24 4.20
C VAL A 120 7.09 -7.86 3.73
N PHE A 121 7.95 -6.86 3.93
CA PHE A 121 7.69 -5.48 3.53
C PHE A 121 7.41 -5.35 2.03
N PHE A 122 8.27 -5.90 1.18
CA PHE A 122 8.09 -5.78 -0.26
C PHE A 122 6.99 -6.69 -0.81
N ALA A 123 6.74 -7.84 -0.19
CA ALA A 123 5.59 -8.67 -0.55
C ALA A 123 4.25 -7.98 -0.19
N GLN A 124 4.18 -7.31 0.98
CA GLN A 124 3.05 -6.45 1.33
C GLN A 124 2.90 -5.32 0.30
N MET A 125 3.98 -4.62 -0.02
CA MET A 125 3.96 -3.53 -0.99
C MET A 125 3.45 -4.00 -2.36
N LYS A 126 3.83 -5.18 -2.84
CA LYS A 126 3.25 -5.77 -4.06
C LYS A 126 1.74 -5.96 -3.93
N GLY A 127 1.27 -6.49 -2.81
CA GLY A 127 -0.16 -6.62 -2.53
C GLY A 127 -0.89 -5.28 -2.62
N ASP A 128 -0.31 -4.22 -2.04
CA ASP A 128 -0.86 -2.87 -2.11
C ASP A 128 -0.97 -2.36 -3.55
N TYR A 129 0.08 -2.54 -4.38
CA TYR A 129 0.08 -2.05 -5.76
C TYR A 129 -0.82 -2.86 -6.68
N TYR A 130 -0.99 -4.15 -6.48
CA TYR A 130 -2.03 -4.93 -7.17
C TYR A 130 -3.44 -4.49 -6.76
N ARG A 131 -3.69 -4.20 -5.48
CA ARG A 131 -4.96 -3.65 -5.01
C ARG A 131 -5.24 -2.28 -5.62
N TYR A 132 -4.26 -1.39 -5.71
CA TYR A 132 -4.43 -0.08 -6.35
C TYR A 132 -4.76 -0.20 -7.84
N LEU A 133 -4.24 -1.18 -8.56
CA LEU A 133 -4.66 -1.45 -9.95
C LEU A 133 -6.15 -1.76 -10.06
N THR A 134 -6.76 -2.41 -9.06
CA THR A 134 -8.20 -2.69 -9.08
C THR A 134 -9.07 -1.44 -8.96
N GLU A 135 -8.55 -0.35 -8.36
CA GLU A 135 -9.29 0.90 -8.17
C GLU A 135 -9.61 1.62 -9.50
N VAL A 136 -8.76 1.45 -10.51
CA VAL A 136 -8.91 2.10 -11.84
C VAL A 136 -9.49 1.16 -12.90
N GLN A 137 -9.78 -0.07 -12.57
CA GLN A 137 -10.35 -1.08 -13.46
C GLN A 137 -11.84 -1.22 -13.22
N ARG A 138 -12.60 -1.40 -14.31
CA ARG A 138 -14.05 -1.64 -14.21
C ARG A 138 -14.31 -2.99 -13.52
N GLU A 139 -15.41 -3.08 -12.80
CA GLU A 139 -15.75 -4.27 -12.01
C GLU A 139 -15.88 -5.54 -12.88
N ALA A 140 -16.39 -5.41 -14.09
CA ALA A 140 -16.51 -6.52 -15.05
C ALA A 140 -15.20 -6.82 -15.83
N ASP A 141 -14.09 -6.12 -15.56
CA ASP A 141 -12.84 -6.34 -16.28
C ASP A 141 -12.13 -7.59 -15.70
N PRO A 142 -11.83 -8.61 -16.53
CA PRO A 142 -11.06 -9.78 -16.07
C PRO A 142 -9.69 -9.42 -15.47
N ALA A 143 -9.09 -8.31 -15.90
CA ALA A 143 -7.84 -7.83 -15.33
C ALA A 143 -8.00 -7.37 -13.87
N ARG A 144 -9.17 -6.81 -13.50
CA ARG A 144 -9.47 -6.43 -12.10
C ARG A 144 -9.51 -7.67 -11.20
N THR A 145 -10.24 -8.71 -11.61
CA THR A 145 -10.30 -9.98 -10.86
C THR A 145 -8.90 -10.57 -10.69
N ARG A 146 -8.11 -10.64 -11.77
CA ARG A 146 -6.74 -11.15 -11.70
C ARG A 146 -5.86 -10.33 -10.75
N ASN A 147 -5.93 -9.00 -10.78
CA ASN A 147 -5.15 -8.15 -9.89
C ASN A 147 -5.61 -8.30 -8.42
N ALA A 148 -6.90 -8.45 -8.18
CA ALA A 148 -7.42 -8.74 -6.84
C ALA A 148 -6.89 -10.07 -6.28
N GLU A 149 -6.88 -11.13 -7.10
CA GLU A 149 -6.32 -12.44 -6.73
C GLU A 149 -4.81 -12.35 -6.45
N LEU A 150 -4.05 -11.63 -7.29
CA LEU A 150 -2.62 -11.41 -7.09
C LEU A 150 -2.33 -10.60 -5.82
N ALA A 151 -3.16 -9.61 -5.50
CA ALA A 151 -3.05 -8.88 -4.24
C ALA A 151 -3.21 -9.82 -3.04
N VAL A 152 -4.26 -10.64 -3.03
CA VAL A 152 -4.51 -11.63 -1.97
C VAL A 152 -3.37 -12.64 -1.87
N GLU A 153 -2.85 -13.12 -3.00
CA GLU A 153 -1.71 -14.05 -3.02
C GLU A 153 -0.46 -13.42 -2.36
N CYS A 154 -0.14 -12.16 -2.72
CA CYS A 154 1.00 -11.44 -2.15
C CYS A 154 0.83 -11.24 -0.64
N TYR A 155 -0.34 -10.77 -0.19
CA TYR A 155 -0.63 -10.60 1.23
C TYR A 155 -0.59 -11.92 1.99
N THR A 156 -1.13 -13.00 1.44
CA THR A 156 -1.14 -14.32 2.09
C THR A 156 0.29 -14.83 2.30
N LYS A 157 1.17 -14.71 1.29
CA LYS A 157 2.59 -15.09 1.40
C LYS A 157 3.33 -14.23 2.42
N ALA A 158 3.10 -12.91 2.38
CA ALA A 158 3.69 -11.99 3.34
C ALA A 158 3.22 -12.29 4.77
N PHE A 159 1.93 -12.59 4.95
CA PHE A 159 1.34 -12.89 6.26
C PHE A 159 1.87 -14.20 6.85
N ALA A 160 1.97 -15.25 6.04
CA ALA A 160 2.55 -16.52 6.50
C ALA A 160 3.98 -16.32 7.02
N LEU A 161 4.83 -15.62 6.24
CA LEU A 161 6.21 -15.31 6.65
C LEU A 161 6.26 -14.40 7.88
N ALA A 162 5.39 -13.40 7.97
CA ALA A 162 5.31 -12.51 9.12
C ALA A 162 4.90 -13.25 10.39
N CYS A 163 3.98 -14.22 10.30
CA CYS A 163 3.58 -15.04 11.45
C CYS A 163 4.71 -15.92 11.97
N GLU A 164 5.60 -16.41 11.09
CA GLU A 164 6.74 -17.25 11.47
C GLU A 164 7.89 -16.44 12.06
N GLN A 165 8.12 -15.21 11.58
CA GLN A 165 9.36 -14.48 11.83
C GLN A 165 9.22 -13.20 12.66
N LEU A 166 8.01 -12.68 12.79
CA LEU A 166 7.77 -11.40 13.48
C LEU A 166 6.81 -11.59 14.67
N PRO A 167 7.06 -10.93 15.81
CA PRO A 167 6.13 -10.91 16.94
C PRO A 167 4.74 -10.43 16.55
N THR A 168 3.70 -10.83 17.29
CA THR A 168 2.31 -10.39 17.07
C THR A 168 2.14 -8.88 17.15
N THR A 169 2.97 -8.23 17.96
CA THR A 169 2.99 -6.78 18.17
C THR A 169 3.85 -6.01 17.16
N HIS A 170 4.57 -6.69 16.25
CA HIS A 170 5.49 -6.01 15.33
C HIS A 170 4.74 -5.07 14.38
N PRO A 171 5.14 -3.77 14.26
CA PRO A 171 4.41 -2.79 13.43
C PRO A 171 4.21 -3.21 11.98
N LEU A 172 5.21 -3.86 11.38
CA LEU A 172 5.10 -4.36 10.01
C LEU A 172 4.06 -5.49 9.89
N ARG A 173 4.01 -6.42 10.86
CA ARG A 173 3.00 -7.49 10.88
C ARG A 173 1.58 -6.92 11.04
N LEU A 174 1.39 -5.95 11.93
CA LEU A 174 0.12 -5.27 12.14
C LEU A 174 -0.30 -4.43 10.92
N GLY A 175 0.63 -3.69 10.32
CA GLY A 175 0.38 -2.92 9.10
C GLY A 175 0.01 -3.80 7.90
N LEU A 176 0.64 -4.97 7.80
CA LEU A 176 0.27 -5.98 6.80
C LEU A 176 -1.17 -6.48 7.01
N VAL A 177 -1.56 -6.82 8.24
CA VAL A 177 -2.93 -7.25 8.57
C VAL A 177 -3.93 -6.14 8.26
N LEU A 178 -3.62 -4.89 8.60
CA LEU A 178 -4.46 -3.74 8.28
C LEU A 178 -4.74 -3.65 6.79
N ASN A 179 -3.71 -3.68 5.95
CA ASN A 179 -3.86 -3.57 4.49
C ASN A 179 -4.53 -4.81 3.89
N PHE A 180 -4.20 -6.00 4.40
CA PHE A 180 -4.81 -7.24 3.94
C PHE A 180 -6.30 -7.32 4.28
N SER A 181 -6.71 -6.91 5.49
CA SER A 181 -8.12 -6.87 5.87
C SER A 181 -8.92 -5.87 5.04
N VAL A 182 -8.35 -4.69 4.73
CA VAL A 182 -8.95 -3.73 3.78
C VAL A 182 -9.09 -4.35 2.38
N CYS A 183 -8.10 -5.07 1.88
CA CYS A 183 -8.18 -5.77 0.60
C CYS A 183 -9.30 -6.82 0.59
N LEU A 184 -9.44 -7.61 1.65
CA LEU A 184 -10.52 -8.59 1.78
C LEU A 184 -11.90 -7.94 1.82
N HIS A 185 -12.03 -6.83 2.54
CA HIS A 185 -13.31 -6.11 2.69
C HIS A 185 -13.70 -5.39 1.40
N GLU A 186 -12.85 -4.48 0.91
CA GLU A 186 -13.19 -3.55 -0.17
C GLU A 186 -13.01 -4.15 -1.57
N THR A 187 -11.96 -4.98 -1.77
CA THR A 187 -11.61 -5.50 -3.10
C THR A 187 -12.22 -6.86 -3.37
N MET A 188 -12.23 -7.74 -2.36
CA MET A 188 -12.74 -9.11 -2.46
C MET A 188 -14.18 -9.25 -2.01
N HIS A 189 -14.80 -8.19 -1.48
CA HIS A 189 -16.16 -8.19 -0.94
C HIS A 189 -16.40 -9.35 0.04
N SER A 190 -15.46 -9.55 0.97
CA SER A 190 -15.46 -10.64 1.96
C SER A 190 -15.36 -10.07 3.38
N PRO A 191 -16.40 -9.37 3.86
CA PRO A 191 -16.37 -8.66 5.16
C PRO A 191 -16.11 -9.60 6.33
N GLU A 192 -16.67 -10.82 6.35
CA GLU A 192 -16.49 -11.76 7.45
C GLU A 192 -15.01 -12.21 7.56
N ARG A 193 -14.34 -12.41 6.42
CA ARG A 193 -12.91 -12.76 6.41
C ARG A 193 -12.05 -11.60 6.87
N ALA A 194 -12.41 -10.37 6.44
CA ALA A 194 -11.72 -9.15 6.83
C ALA A 194 -11.83 -8.92 8.34
N CYS A 195 -13.04 -8.97 8.89
CA CYS A 195 -13.30 -8.80 10.32
C CYS A 195 -12.57 -9.86 11.15
N ARG A 196 -12.63 -11.14 10.74
CA ARG A 196 -11.94 -12.22 11.44
C ARG A 196 -10.42 -11.98 11.49
N LEU A 197 -9.79 -11.71 10.35
CA LEU A 197 -8.35 -11.47 10.26
C LEU A 197 -7.92 -10.27 11.14
N ALA A 198 -8.66 -9.16 11.06
CA ALA A 198 -8.35 -7.96 11.81
C ALA A 198 -8.53 -8.18 13.32
N LYS A 199 -9.61 -8.89 13.73
CA LYS A 199 -9.91 -9.16 15.14
C LYS A 199 -8.87 -10.09 15.76
N GLU A 200 -8.56 -11.23 15.11
CA GLU A 200 -7.56 -12.18 15.61
C GLU A 200 -6.20 -11.49 15.84
N ALA A 201 -5.73 -10.71 14.86
CA ALA A 201 -4.46 -10.00 15.01
C ALA A 201 -4.48 -8.88 16.06
N PHE A 202 -5.64 -8.22 16.23
CA PHE A 202 -5.82 -7.21 17.27
C PHE A 202 -5.76 -7.84 18.66
N ASP A 203 -6.53 -8.92 18.90
CA ASP A 203 -6.59 -9.62 20.18
C ASP A 203 -5.20 -10.19 20.55
N ASP A 204 -4.52 -10.88 19.62
CA ASP A 204 -3.18 -11.43 19.80
C ASP A 204 -2.13 -10.36 20.16
N ALA A 205 -2.25 -9.17 19.57
CA ALA A 205 -1.30 -8.09 19.82
C ALA A 205 -1.55 -7.39 21.16
N ILE A 206 -2.81 -7.16 21.54
CA ILE A 206 -3.18 -6.54 22.82
C ILE A 206 -2.62 -7.34 24.00
N ASP A 207 -2.72 -8.66 23.94
CA ASP A 207 -2.23 -9.55 25.00
C ASP A 207 -0.72 -9.47 25.23
N ASN A 208 0.04 -8.96 24.23
CA ASN A 208 1.50 -8.90 24.24
C ASN A 208 2.08 -7.47 24.24
N LEU A 209 1.24 -6.43 24.27
CA LEU A 209 1.66 -5.03 24.16
C LEU A 209 2.57 -4.56 25.30
N GLU A 210 2.30 -5.00 26.52
CA GLU A 210 3.01 -4.54 27.72
C GLU A 210 4.51 -4.91 27.71
N ALA A 211 4.92 -5.83 26.84
CA ALA A 211 6.31 -6.29 26.72
C ALA A 211 7.18 -5.42 25.78
N LEU A 212 6.59 -4.41 25.12
CA LEU A 212 7.27 -3.57 24.13
C LEU A 212 8.02 -2.40 24.76
N GLY A 213 9.12 -2.00 24.12
CA GLY A 213 9.76 -0.71 24.39
C GLY A 213 8.94 0.48 23.84
N ASP A 214 9.20 1.68 24.37
CA ASP A 214 8.38 2.88 24.13
C ASP A 214 8.10 3.20 22.66
N GLN A 215 9.11 3.09 21.78
CA GLN A 215 8.94 3.44 20.36
C GLN A 215 8.10 2.40 19.60
N ASP A 216 8.35 1.12 19.84
CA ASP A 216 7.59 0.04 19.21
C ASP A 216 6.16 0.01 19.74
N TYR A 217 5.98 0.32 21.02
CA TYR A 217 4.66 0.48 21.64
C TYR A 217 3.84 1.58 20.92
N GLN A 218 4.42 2.75 20.67
CA GLN A 218 3.72 3.86 20.00
C GLN A 218 3.33 3.48 18.57
N ASN A 219 4.26 2.90 17.79
CA ASN A 219 4.02 2.50 16.42
C ASN A 219 2.93 1.42 16.33
N SER A 220 2.98 0.42 17.20
CA SER A 220 2.00 -0.68 17.22
C SER A 220 0.63 -0.21 17.68
N THR A 221 0.56 0.62 18.71
CA THR A 221 -0.70 1.18 19.23
C THR A 221 -1.43 2.01 18.17
N PHE A 222 -0.72 2.80 17.38
CA PHE A 222 -1.33 3.55 16.28
C PHE A 222 -1.99 2.63 15.25
N ILE A 223 -1.32 1.54 14.85
CA ILE A 223 -1.88 0.60 13.86
C ILE A 223 -3.07 -0.18 14.46
N LEU A 224 -2.98 -0.57 15.73
CA LEU A 224 -4.08 -1.22 16.45
C LEU A 224 -5.31 -0.32 16.53
N GLN A 225 -5.13 0.98 16.73
CA GLN A 225 -6.24 1.92 16.68
C GLN A 225 -6.92 1.92 15.30
N LEU A 226 -6.15 1.90 14.19
CA LEU A 226 -6.70 1.82 12.84
C LEU A 226 -7.43 0.49 12.59
N LEU A 227 -6.91 -0.64 13.08
CA LEU A 227 -7.58 -1.93 13.00
C LEU A 227 -8.92 -1.92 13.74
N ARG A 228 -8.95 -1.35 14.96
CA ARG A 228 -10.16 -1.20 15.75
C ARG A 228 -11.19 -0.33 15.05
N ASP A 229 -10.76 0.80 14.49
CA ASP A 229 -11.66 1.74 13.79
C ASP A 229 -12.29 1.08 12.56
N ASN A 230 -11.52 0.30 11.79
CA ASN A 230 -12.04 -0.51 10.70
C ASN A 230 -13.06 -1.55 11.19
N LEU A 231 -12.75 -2.29 12.24
CA LEU A 231 -13.67 -3.29 12.81
C LEU A 231 -15.00 -2.66 13.24
N VAL A 232 -14.96 -1.51 13.93
CA VAL A 232 -16.18 -0.78 14.31
C VAL A 232 -16.96 -0.34 13.08
N LEU A 233 -16.29 0.23 12.07
CA LEU A 233 -16.95 0.69 10.85
C LEU A 233 -17.64 -0.48 10.11
N TRP A 234 -16.96 -1.61 9.96
CA TRP A 234 -17.46 -2.75 9.19
C TRP A 234 -18.62 -3.46 9.90
N THR A 235 -18.56 -3.61 11.23
CA THR A 235 -19.64 -4.27 12.01
C THR A 235 -20.89 -3.39 12.14
N THR A 236 -20.73 -2.05 12.25
CA THR A 236 -21.91 -1.16 12.32
C THR A 236 -22.60 -0.97 10.98
N SER A 237 -21.90 -1.16 9.86
CA SER A 237 -22.50 -1.09 8.52
C SER A 237 -23.39 -2.30 8.21
N GLU A 238 -23.06 -3.48 8.72
CA GLU A 238 -23.87 -4.69 8.57
C GLU A 238 -25.20 -4.62 9.34
N ASP A 239 -25.22 -3.95 10.49
CA ASP A 239 -26.43 -3.79 11.31
C ASP A 239 -27.47 -2.82 10.70
N VAL A 240 -27.06 -2.02 9.70
CA VAL A 240 -27.95 -1.04 9.02
C VAL A 240 -28.61 -1.63 7.77
N GLU A 241 -28.04 -2.69 7.18
CA GLU A 241 -28.57 -3.36 5.98
C GLU A 241 -29.41 -4.63 6.29
N ALA A 242 -29.51 -5.03 7.54
CA ALA A 242 -30.31 -6.17 8.02
C ALA A 242 -31.67 -5.69 8.57
#